data_830e519e30949689a54b48fa11a87ad9
#
_entry.id   830e519e30949689a54b48fa11a87ad9
#
_cell.length_a   1.000
_cell.length_b   1.000
_cell.length_c   1.000
_cell.angle_alpha   90.00
_cell.angle_beta   90.00
_cell.angle_gamma   90.00
#
_symmetry.space_group_name_H-M   'P 1'
#
loop_
_entity.id
_entity.type
_entity.pdbx_description
1 polymer ?
#
loop_
_entity_poly.entity_id
_entity_poly.type
_entity_poly.pdbx_seq_one_letter_code
_entity_poly.pdbx_strand_id
1 'polypeptide(L)'
;MLINQSFEIDSCDDVELGIKRTSKLEYRISYDDEKEIKAIVFIIGGYGANANIYFLDSYRNYIAKNFDVVAVHVFYHCFCQRRSDVEKYSAFTMFTKDDVSNLSQALLEIGVNINVNLENAQQCYELLNQNITTLKSQRKLAQNYQAKFTSTFIPPNGDYQNYGIMAALDHINALKDLVKRFPKLADLPKIYGGGSYGGYLSLLIAKIAPWYVDGVIDNSGSAVPPLIYILGREMEGGCDYVFNDPNTLIE
;
A
#
# COMPACT_ATOMS: atom_id res chain seq x y z
N MET A 1 11.93 21.03 19.72
CA MET A 1 10.80 21.26 18.75
C MET A 1 10.67 20.06 17.83
N LEU A 2 9.43 19.65 17.45
CA LEU A 2 9.22 18.50 16.57
C LEU A 2 9.64 18.85 15.13
N ILE A 3 10.61 18.11 14.61
CA ILE A 3 11.13 18.21 13.24
C ILE A 3 10.58 17.08 12.39
N ASN A 4 10.13 17.43 11.19
CA ASN A 4 9.64 16.49 10.17
C ASN A 4 10.44 16.69 8.90
N GLN A 5 11.01 15.62 8.36
CA GLN A 5 11.79 15.64 7.11
C GLN A 5 11.39 14.48 6.21
N SER A 6 11.44 14.71 4.90
CA SER A 6 11.20 13.69 3.87
C SER A 6 12.43 13.55 3.00
N PHE A 7 12.75 12.33 2.63
CA PHE A 7 13.88 11.99 1.78
C PHE A 7 13.42 11.08 0.64
N GLU A 8 14.07 11.22 -0.49
CA GLU A 8 13.87 10.41 -1.68
C GLU A 8 15.22 9.87 -2.14
N ILE A 9 15.30 8.58 -2.39
CA ILE A 9 16.50 7.89 -2.87
C ILE A 9 16.15 6.97 -4.03
N ASP A 10 17.17 6.48 -4.74
CA ASP A 10 16.97 5.46 -5.75
C ASP A 10 16.47 4.15 -5.12
N SER A 11 15.47 3.54 -5.72
CA SER A 11 15.06 2.18 -5.38
C SER A 11 16.11 1.18 -5.87
N CYS A 12 16.32 0.11 -5.13
CA CYS A 12 17.14 -1.00 -5.63
C CYS A 12 16.37 -1.81 -6.67
N ASP A 13 17.09 -2.32 -7.65
CA ASP A 13 16.52 -3.27 -8.63
C ASP A 13 16.25 -4.62 -7.96
N ASP A 14 15.27 -5.35 -8.49
CA ASP A 14 15.07 -6.75 -8.16
C ASP A 14 16.03 -7.59 -9.02
N VAL A 15 17.16 -7.93 -8.41
CA VAL A 15 18.21 -8.68 -9.12
C VAL A 15 17.86 -10.15 -9.34
N GLU A 16 16.95 -10.71 -8.54
CA GLU A 16 16.49 -12.09 -8.66
C GLU A 16 15.62 -12.27 -9.89
N LEU A 17 14.68 -11.36 -10.11
CA LEU A 17 13.78 -11.37 -11.27
C LEU A 17 14.32 -10.59 -12.47
N GLY A 18 15.45 -9.88 -12.32
CA GLY A 18 16.01 -9.03 -13.36
C GLY A 18 15.14 -7.81 -13.69
N ILE A 19 14.32 -7.36 -12.73
CA ILE A 19 13.39 -6.24 -12.92
C ILE A 19 14.01 -4.95 -12.41
N LYS A 20 14.12 -3.97 -13.29
CA LYS A 20 14.57 -2.63 -12.92
C LYS A 20 13.42 -1.83 -12.34
N ARG A 21 13.60 -1.33 -11.10
CA ARG A 21 12.63 -0.46 -10.47
C ARG A 21 12.83 0.98 -10.91
N THR A 22 11.75 1.65 -11.28
CA THR A 22 11.77 3.01 -11.84
C THR A 22 11.29 4.07 -10.86
N SER A 23 10.45 3.71 -9.89
CA SER A 23 10.00 4.63 -8.84
C SER A 23 11.09 4.86 -7.80
N LYS A 24 11.16 6.09 -7.27
CA LYS A 24 12.06 6.40 -6.15
C LYS A 24 11.50 5.82 -4.85
N LEU A 25 12.41 5.49 -3.94
CA LEU A 25 12.07 5.15 -2.56
C LEU A 25 11.97 6.43 -1.73
N GLU A 26 10.82 6.67 -1.15
CA GLU A 26 10.58 7.79 -0.24
C GLU A 26 10.50 7.28 1.20
N TYR A 27 11.09 8.04 2.15
CA TYR A 27 10.87 7.82 3.58
C TYR A 27 10.80 9.15 4.33
N ARG A 28 10.15 9.13 5.47
CA ARG A 28 9.95 10.29 6.33
C ARG A 28 10.46 10.00 7.73
N ILE A 29 11.01 11.05 8.35
CA ILE A 29 11.43 10.99 9.74
C ILE A 29 10.75 12.07 10.55
N SER A 30 10.56 11.78 11.84
CA SER A 30 10.19 12.75 12.84
C SER A 30 11.05 12.57 14.09
N TYR A 31 11.51 13.65 14.67
CA TYR A 31 12.26 13.66 15.93
C TYR A 31 12.08 15.00 16.65
N ASP A 32 12.35 15.02 17.94
CA ASP A 32 12.40 16.26 18.72
C ASP A 32 13.87 16.69 18.85
N ASP A 33 14.20 17.87 18.31
CA ASP A 33 15.58 18.40 18.30
C ASP A 33 16.08 18.88 19.67
N GLU A 34 15.18 19.00 20.64
CA GLU A 34 15.52 19.32 22.05
C GLU A 34 15.88 18.07 22.88
N LYS A 35 15.72 16.87 22.29
CA LYS A 35 15.99 15.60 22.96
C LYS A 35 17.27 14.94 22.48
N GLU A 36 17.92 14.23 23.38
CA GLU A 36 18.99 13.30 23.03
C GLU A 36 18.37 12.02 22.41
N ILE A 37 18.62 11.80 21.14
CA ILE A 37 18.08 10.63 20.43
C ILE A 37 18.82 9.37 20.90
N LYS A 38 18.05 8.35 21.31
CA LYS A 38 18.55 7.08 21.87
C LYS A 38 18.27 5.85 21.01
N ALA A 39 17.37 5.96 20.01
CA ALA A 39 17.06 4.86 19.10
C ALA A 39 16.47 5.37 17.79
N ILE A 40 16.49 4.50 16.79
CA ILE A 40 15.75 4.65 15.54
C ILE A 40 14.57 3.68 15.60
N VAL A 41 13.35 4.18 15.38
CA VAL A 41 12.13 3.37 15.40
C VAL A 41 11.44 3.44 14.05
N PHE A 42 11.39 2.33 13.35
CA PHE A 42 10.63 2.19 12.10
C PHE A 42 9.18 1.85 12.41
N ILE A 43 8.27 2.60 11.81
CA ILE A 43 6.82 2.39 11.88
C ILE A 43 6.37 1.86 10.53
N ILE A 44 6.03 0.58 10.46
CA ILE A 44 5.73 -0.11 9.22
C ILE A 44 4.21 -0.24 9.05
N GLY A 45 3.68 0.34 7.99
CA GLY A 45 2.27 0.26 7.66
C GLY A 45 1.84 -1.15 7.24
N GLY A 46 0.59 -1.51 7.51
CA GLY A 46 -0.02 -2.76 7.07
C GLY A 46 -0.37 -2.77 5.58
N TYR A 47 -0.89 -3.91 5.11
CA TYR A 47 -1.41 -4.05 3.75
C TYR A 47 -2.56 -3.07 3.49
N GLY A 48 -2.62 -2.52 2.29
CA GLY A 48 -3.65 -1.53 1.90
C GLY A 48 -3.45 -0.14 2.48
N ALA A 49 -2.43 0.09 3.32
CA ALA A 49 -2.07 1.44 3.74
C ALA A 49 -1.63 2.25 2.52
N ASN A 50 -2.12 3.46 2.39
CA ASN A 50 -1.83 4.33 1.25
C ASN A 50 -1.12 5.62 1.67
N ALA A 51 -0.59 6.34 0.69
CA ALA A 51 0.18 7.56 0.88
C ALA A 51 -0.61 8.68 1.59
N ASN A 52 -1.92 8.62 1.59
CA ASN A 52 -2.81 9.61 2.21
C ASN A 52 -3.28 9.22 3.61
N ILE A 53 -2.79 8.13 4.19
CA ILE A 53 -3.14 7.73 5.55
C ILE A 53 -2.52 8.71 6.55
N TYR A 54 -3.34 9.63 7.02
CA TYR A 54 -2.98 10.59 8.07
C TYR A 54 -2.54 9.90 9.38
N PHE A 55 -3.07 8.72 9.64
CA PHE A 55 -2.75 7.94 10.86
C PHE A 55 -1.24 7.66 11.01
N LEU A 56 -0.55 7.25 9.94
CA LEU A 56 0.88 6.94 10.01
C LEU A 56 1.73 8.18 10.29
N ASP A 57 1.39 9.32 9.71
CA ASP A 57 2.08 10.58 10.00
C ASP A 57 1.83 11.03 11.45
N SER A 58 0.58 10.93 11.92
CA SER A 58 0.23 11.26 13.30
C SER A 58 0.92 10.34 14.29
N TYR A 59 0.99 9.05 14.00
CA TYR A 59 1.64 8.06 14.86
C TYR A 59 3.16 8.29 14.91
N ARG A 60 3.80 8.57 13.76
CA ARG A 60 5.22 8.95 13.71
C ARG A 60 5.51 10.18 14.57
N ASN A 61 4.69 11.23 14.42
CA ASN A 61 4.82 12.45 15.22
C ASN A 61 4.59 12.19 16.72
N TYR A 62 3.62 11.36 17.07
CA TYR A 62 3.36 10.97 18.44
C TYR A 62 4.56 10.25 19.07
N ILE A 63 5.14 9.28 18.38
CA ILE A 63 6.32 8.53 18.85
C ILE A 63 7.50 9.49 19.07
N ALA A 64 7.82 10.33 18.08
CA ALA A 64 8.91 11.29 18.18
C ALA A 64 8.72 12.31 19.32
N LYS A 65 7.48 12.76 19.54
CA LYS A 65 7.16 13.72 20.60
C LYS A 65 7.25 13.12 22.01
N ASN A 66 6.90 11.85 22.16
CA ASN A 66 6.79 11.24 23.49
C ASN A 66 8.00 10.39 23.89
N PHE A 67 8.87 10.04 22.95
CA PHE A 67 10.05 9.21 23.18
C PHE A 67 11.32 9.88 22.63
N ASP A 68 12.48 9.49 23.14
CA ASP A 68 13.79 10.00 22.73
C ASP A 68 14.29 9.26 21.48
N VAL A 69 13.54 9.32 20.37
CA VAL A 69 13.82 8.53 19.18
C VAL A 69 13.68 9.34 17.89
N VAL A 70 14.32 8.85 16.84
CA VAL A 70 13.94 9.17 15.46
C VAL A 70 12.91 8.15 15.01
N ALA A 71 11.69 8.60 14.76
CA ALA A 71 10.64 7.77 14.19
C ALA A 71 10.68 7.83 12.66
N VAL A 72 10.74 6.68 12.00
CA VAL A 72 10.90 6.54 10.55
C VAL A 72 9.69 5.83 9.95
N HIS A 73 9.18 6.34 8.85
CA HIS A 73 8.17 5.69 8.04
C HIS A 73 8.66 5.62 6.60
N VAL A 74 8.71 4.41 6.04
CA VAL A 74 9.16 4.14 4.68
C VAL A 74 7.95 3.89 3.79
N PHE A 75 7.89 4.59 2.66
CA PHE A 75 6.93 4.32 1.60
C PHE A 75 7.51 3.22 0.69
N TYR A 76 7.57 2.03 1.25
CA TYR A 76 8.16 0.87 0.59
C TYR A 76 7.42 0.50 -0.69
N HIS A 77 8.04 -0.30 -1.52
CA HIS A 77 7.46 -0.76 -2.79
C HIS A 77 6.27 -1.69 -2.57
N CYS A 78 5.13 -1.05 -2.42
CA CYS A 78 3.81 -1.65 -2.30
C CYS A 78 2.82 -0.62 -2.84
N PHE A 79 1.68 -1.05 -3.33
CA PHE A 79 0.71 -0.11 -3.87
C PHE A 79 0.27 0.92 -2.83
N CYS A 80 -0.06 2.11 -3.31
CA CYS A 80 -0.61 3.21 -2.52
C CYS A 80 0.29 3.75 -1.39
N GLN A 81 1.58 3.52 -1.42
CA GLN A 81 2.51 3.94 -0.36
C GLN A 81 3.30 5.22 -0.67
N ARG A 82 2.95 5.96 -1.70
CA ARG A 82 3.62 7.22 -2.06
C ARG A 82 2.74 8.43 -1.76
N ARG A 83 3.35 9.51 -1.29
CA ARG A 83 2.66 10.76 -0.95
C ARG A 83 3.15 11.99 -1.67
N SER A 84 4.43 12.03 -2.00
CA SER A 84 5.06 13.17 -2.65
C SER A 84 4.46 13.48 -4.02
N ASP A 85 4.01 12.45 -4.72
CA ASP A 85 3.29 12.55 -5.99
C ASP A 85 2.32 11.37 -6.08
N VAL A 86 1.08 11.59 -5.66
CA VAL A 86 0.06 10.54 -5.58
C VAL A 86 -0.29 10.00 -6.96
N GLU A 87 -0.38 10.85 -7.98
CA GLU A 87 -0.70 10.40 -9.34
C GLU A 87 0.39 9.50 -9.91
N LYS A 88 1.64 9.85 -9.65
CA LYS A 88 2.77 9.12 -10.19
C LYS A 88 3.11 7.85 -9.42
N TYR A 89 2.99 7.88 -8.07
CA TYR A 89 3.54 6.83 -7.21
C TYR A 89 2.48 6.04 -6.46
N SER A 90 1.21 6.34 -6.60
CA SER A 90 0.14 5.54 -6.02
C SER A 90 -0.41 4.55 -7.02
N ALA A 91 -0.79 3.38 -6.53
CA ALA A 91 -1.59 2.45 -7.32
C ALA A 91 -3.02 2.96 -7.43
N PHE A 92 -3.68 2.61 -8.50
CA PHE A 92 -5.09 2.91 -8.73
C PHE A 92 -5.74 1.81 -9.56
N THR A 93 -7.07 1.74 -9.51
CA THR A 93 -7.84 0.89 -10.39
C THR A 93 -8.35 1.69 -11.58
N MET A 94 -8.37 1.06 -12.76
CA MET A 94 -8.95 1.64 -13.96
C MET A 94 -9.63 0.56 -14.80
N PHE A 95 -10.47 1.01 -15.73
CA PHE A 95 -11.06 0.10 -16.71
C PHE A 95 -10.13 -0.05 -17.92
N THR A 96 -9.82 -1.28 -18.27
CA THR A 96 -9.15 -1.65 -19.53
C THR A 96 -10.18 -2.03 -20.58
N LYS A 97 -9.73 -2.41 -21.79
CA LYS A 97 -10.65 -2.85 -22.85
C LYS A 97 -11.45 -4.10 -22.46
N ASP A 98 -10.84 -5.01 -21.73
CA ASP A 98 -11.49 -6.23 -21.28
C ASP A 98 -12.53 -5.93 -20.19
N ASP A 99 -12.20 -5.03 -19.25
CA ASP A 99 -13.11 -4.58 -18.22
C ASP A 99 -14.35 -3.85 -18.76
N VAL A 100 -14.16 -3.06 -19.81
CA VAL A 100 -15.26 -2.35 -20.50
C VAL A 100 -16.32 -3.33 -21.02
N SER A 101 -15.91 -4.47 -21.52
CA SER A 101 -16.85 -5.53 -21.98
C SER A 101 -17.66 -6.08 -20.81
N ASN A 102 -17.02 -6.36 -19.69
CA ASN A 102 -17.68 -6.89 -18.48
C ASN A 102 -18.64 -5.85 -17.86
N LEU A 103 -18.23 -4.58 -17.80
CA LEU A 103 -19.10 -3.50 -17.35
C LEU A 103 -20.30 -3.29 -18.25
N SER A 104 -20.12 -3.39 -19.58
CA SER A 104 -21.21 -3.35 -20.56
C SER A 104 -22.22 -4.47 -20.33
N GLN A 105 -21.73 -5.69 -20.08
CA GLN A 105 -22.58 -6.84 -19.78
C GLN A 105 -23.37 -6.62 -18.48
N ALA A 106 -22.75 -6.13 -17.41
CA ALA A 106 -23.41 -5.82 -16.15
C ALA A 106 -24.52 -4.78 -16.29
N LEU A 107 -24.35 -3.76 -17.14
CA LEU A 107 -25.37 -2.80 -17.48
C LEU A 107 -26.55 -3.42 -18.23
N LEU A 108 -26.27 -4.28 -19.21
CA LEU A 108 -27.30 -5.00 -19.98
C LEU A 108 -28.15 -5.89 -19.07
N GLU A 109 -27.57 -6.56 -18.08
CA GLU A 109 -28.27 -7.42 -17.13
C GLU A 109 -29.34 -6.68 -16.32
N ILE A 110 -29.13 -5.40 -16.04
CA ILE A 110 -30.11 -4.54 -15.38
C ILE A 110 -31.01 -3.76 -16.36
N GLY A 111 -30.94 -4.08 -17.65
CA GLY A 111 -31.76 -3.48 -18.70
C GLY A 111 -31.27 -2.12 -19.22
N VAL A 112 -30.02 -1.75 -18.95
CA VAL A 112 -29.41 -0.52 -19.46
C VAL A 112 -28.55 -0.84 -20.67
N ASN A 113 -29.01 -0.40 -21.84
CA ASN A 113 -28.28 -0.62 -23.11
C ASN A 113 -27.62 0.67 -23.57
N ILE A 114 -26.33 0.80 -23.27
CA ILE A 114 -25.46 1.93 -23.67
C ILE A 114 -24.14 1.41 -24.21
N ASN A 115 -23.51 2.20 -25.10
CA ASN A 115 -22.20 1.89 -25.58
C ASN A 115 -21.13 2.30 -24.55
N VAL A 116 -20.51 1.32 -23.92
CA VAL A 116 -19.42 1.53 -22.96
C VAL A 116 -18.08 1.53 -23.68
N ASN A 117 -17.20 2.48 -23.37
CA ASN A 117 -15.84 2.57 -23.87
C ASN A 117 -14.92 3.13 -22.78
N LEU A 118 -13.61 3.19 -23.04
CA LEU A 118 -12.63 3.66 -22.03
C LEU A 118 -12.87 5.09 -21.58
N GLU A 119 -13.41 5.97 -22.42
CA GLU A 119 -13.61 7.37 -22.11
C GLU A 119 -14.81 7.59 -21.16
N ASN A 120 -15.83 6.73 -21.27
CA ASN A 120 -17.06 6.85 -20.48
C ASN A 120 -17.23 5.75 -19.41
N ALA A 121 -16.28 4.83 -19.26
CA ALA A 121 -16.39 3.67 -18.35
C ALA A 121 -16.69 4.09 -16.91
N GLN A 122 -16.04 5.12 -16.40
CA GLN A 122 -16.29 5.62 -15.04
C GLN A 122 -17.71 6.17 -14.88
N GLN A 123 -18.20 6.91 -15.85
CA GLN A 123 -19.57 7.43 -15.84
C GLN A 123 -20.61 6.29 -15.96
N CYS A 124 -20.28 5.28 -16.75
CA CYS A 124 -21.11 4.08 -16.88
C CYS A 124 -21.16 3.28 -15.58
N TYR A 125 -20.07 3.18 -14.85
CA TYR A 125 -20.04 2.58 -13.50
C TYR A 125 -20.93 3.34 -12.51
N GLU A 126 -20.85 4.66 -12.50
CA GLU A 126 -21.71 5.49 -11.65
C GLU A 126 -23.18 5.31 -12.00
N LEU A 127 -23.49 5.26 -13.31
CA LEU A 127 -24.85 5.00 -13.80
C LEU A 127 -25.34 3.60 -13.39
N LEU A 128 -24.50 2.57 -13.45
CA LEU A 128 -24.81 1.22 -12.98
C LEU A 128 -25.23 1.25 -11.50
N ASN A 129 -24.43 1.87 -10.64
CA ASN A 129 -24.70 2.00 -9.21
C ASN A 129 -26.03 2.72 -8.92
N GLN A 130 -26.30 3.83 -9.62
CA GLN A 130 -27.54 4.59 -9.47
C GLN A 130 -28.76 3.77 -9.89
N ASN A 131 -28.66 3.04 -11.01
CA ASN A 131 -29.75 2.20 -11.50
C ASN A 131 -30.05 1.03 -10.56
N ILE A 132 -29.00 0.33 -10.05
CA ILE A 132 -29.18 -0.76 -9.07
C ILE A 132 -29.87 -0.22 -7.81
N THR A 133 -29.43 0.91 -7.27
CA THR A 133 -30.06 1.56 -6.11
C THR A 133 -31.54 1.85 -6.36
N THR A 134 -31.86 2.41 -7.53
CA THR A 134 -33.20 2.72 -7.93
C THR A 134 -34.09 1.45 -8.07
N LEU A 135 -33.56 0.43 -8.74
CA LEU A 135 -34.30 -0.84 -8.94
C LEU A 135 -34.53 -1.59 -7.63
N LYS A 136 -33.59 -1.57 -6.70
CA LYS A 136 -33.76 -2.09 -5.34
C LYS A 136 -34.81 -1.34 -4.56
N SER A 137 -34.82 0.00 -4.61
CA SER A 137 -35.84 0.81 -3.95
C SER A 137 -37.26 0.54 -4.50
N GLN A 138 -37.35 0.27 -5.80
CA GLN A 138 -38.60 -0.12 -6.48
C GLN A 138 -38.95 -1.61 -6.30
N ARG A 139 -38.16 -2.39 -5.57
CA ARG A 139 -38.31 -3.85 -5.39
C ARG A 139 -38.29 -4.64 -6.71
N LYS A 140 -37.64 -4.10 -7.74
CA LYS A 140 -37.43 -4.76 -9.03
C LYS A 140 -36.13 -5.61 -9.04
N LEU A 141 -35.22 -5.33 -8.12
CA LEU A 141 -34.06 -6.15 -7.82
C LEU A 141 -34.05 -6.59 -6.36
N ALA A 142 -33.48 -7.74 -6.09
CA ALA A 142 -33.27 -8.22 -4.72
C ALA A 142 -32.34 -7.28 -3.95
N GLN A 143 -32.55 -7.12 -2.64
CA GLN A 143 -31.73 -6.22 -1.83
C GLN A 143 -30.24 -6.65 -1.78
N ASN A 144 -29.98 -7.95 -1.89
CA ASN A 144 -28.63 -8.53 -1.92
C ASN A 144 -28.06 -8.70 -3.33
N TYR A 145 -28.73 -8.19 -4.38
CA TYR A 145 -28.19 -8.22 -5.73
C TYR A 145 -26.92 -7.36 -5.80
N GLN A 146 -25.91 -7.88 -6.46
CA GLN A 146 -24.68 -7.15 -6.82
C GLN A 146 -24.33 -7.44 -8.27
N ALA A 147 -24.06 -6.41 -9.05
CA ALA A 147 -23.50 -6.57 -10.38
C ALA A 147 -22.02 -6.99 -10.23
N LYS A 148 -21.60 -7.97 -11.03
CA LYS A 148 -20.23 -8.48 -11.04
C LYS A 148 -19.54 -8.08 -12.32
N PHE A 149 -18.38 -7.48 -12.21
CA PHE A 149 -17.52 -7.12 -13.33
C PHE A 149 -16.08 -6.93 -12.84
N THR A 150 -15.16 -6.71 -13.78
CA THR A 150 -13.72 -6.59 -13.48
C THR A 150 -13.23 -5.15 -13.58
N SER A 151 -12.15 -4.85 -12.88
CA SER A 151 -11.31 -3.69 -13.09
C SER A 151 -9.84 -4.08 -12.98
N THR A 152 -8.98 -3.34 -13.65
CA THR A 152 -7.55 -3.63 -13.66
C THR A 152 -6.83 -2.76 -12.63
N PHE A 153 -6.04 -3.40 -11.79
CA PHE A 153 -5.18 -2.74 -10.83
C PHE A 153 -3.87 -2.30 -11.50
N ILE A 154 -3.58 -1.00 -11.46
CA ILE A 154 -2.37 -0.42 -12.03
C ILE A 154 -1.37 -0.13 -10.92
N PRO A 155 -0.19 -0.76 -10.94
CA PRO A 155 0.84 -0.52 -9.94
C PRO A 155 1.43 0.89 -10.03
N PRO A 156 2.06 1.38 -8.96
CA PRO A 156 2.67 2.71 -8.94
C PRO A 156 3.69 2.89 -10.07
N ASN A 157 3.54 3.92 -10.86
CA ASN A 157 4.43 4.28 -11.97
C ASN A 157 4.71 3.11 -12.95
N GLY A 158 3.75 2.19 -13.10
CA GLY A 158 3.90 0.98 -13.92
C GLY A 158 4.85 -0.07 -13.35
N ASP A 159 5.37 0.12 -12.12
CA ASP A 159 6.21 -0.86 -11.46
C ASP A 159 5.37 -2.07 -10.99
N TYR A 160 6.01 -3.26 -11.00
CA TYR A 160 5.38 -4.46 -10.47
C TYR A 160 5.18 -4.40 -8.95
N GLN A 161 4.24 -5.17 -8.42
CA GLN A 161 4.00 -5.29 -6.99
C GLN A 161 4.86 -6.41 -6.37
N ASN A 162 5.46 -6.13 -5.21
CA ASN A 162 6.19 -7.10 -4.43
C ASN A 162 5.90 -6.92 -2.94
N TYR A 163 5.28 -7.92 -2.35
CA TYR A 163 4.85 -7.92 -0.95
C TYR A 163 5.78 -8.74 -0.03
N GLY A 164 7.01 -8.96 -0.45
CA GLY A 164 7.99 -9.77 0.27
C GLY A 164 9.31 -9.05 0.49
N ILE A 165 10.38 -9.63 -0.02
CA ILE A 165 11.78 -9.22 0.20
C ILE A 165 12.02 -7.76 -0.20
N MET A 166 11.46 -7.30 -1.33
CA MET A 166 11.72 -5.94 -1.82
C MET A 166 11.21 -4.87 -0.85
N ALA A 167 10.05 -5.08 -0.24
CA ALA A 167 9.53 -4.19 0.78
C ALA A 167 10.45 -4.15 2.04
N ALA A 168 10.99 -5.28 2.44
CA ALA A 168 11.95 -5.37 3.54
C ALA A 168 13.27 -4.68 3.19
N LEU A 169 13.80 -4.89 1.97
CA LEU A 169 15.01 -4.24 1.48
C LEU A 169 14.88 -2.71 1.43
N ASP A 170 13.71 -2.20 1.11
CA ASP A 170 13.45 -0.76 1.12
C ASP A 170 13.65 -0.14 2.51
N HIS A 171 13.22 -0.82 3.57
CA HIS A 171 13.46 -0.37 4.94
C HIS A 171 14.96 -0.38 5.28
N ILE A 172 15.69 -1.41 4.86
CA ILE A 172 17.14 -1.49 5.06
C ILE A 172 17.86 -0.37 4.28
N ASN A 173 17.45 -0.09 3.06
CA ASN A 173 18.04 0.97 2.24
C ASN A 173 17.71 2.35 2.81
N ALA A 174 16.51 2.56 3.33
CA ALA A 174 16.16 3.79 4.05
C ALA A 174 17.01 3.96 5.32
N LEU A 175 17.27 2.89 6.09
CA LEU A 175 18.19 2.95 7.23
C LEU A 175 19.60 3.33 6.80
N LYS A 176 20.14 2.71 5.75
CA LYS A 176 21.50 3.00 5.24
C LYS A 176 21.65 4.46 4.79
N ASP A 177 20.65 5.00 4.11
CA ASP A 177 20.64 6.41 3.71
C ASP A 177 20.48 7.32 4.93
N LEU A 178 19.63 6.98 5.87
CA LEU A 178 19.41 7.76 7.11
C LEU A 178 20.70 7.90 7.91
N VAL A 179 21.41 6.80 8.18
CA VAL A 179 22.67 6.85 8.95
C VAL A 179 23.80 7.51 8.17
N LYS A 180 23.79 7.46 6.85
CA LYS A 180 24.73 8.21 6.01
C LYS A 180 24.50 9.73 6.12
N ARG A 181 23.24 10.16 6.16
CA ARG A 181 22.87 11.59 6.35
C ARG A 181 23.13 12.08 7.77
N PHE A 182 22.87 11.21 8.74
CA PHE A 182 22.96 11.50 10.16
C PHE A 182 23.90 10.49 10.86
N PRO A 183 25.22 10.62 10.70
CA PRO A 183 26.19 9.62 11.23
C PRO A 183 26.07 9.37 12.73
N LYS A 184 25.57 10.33 13.50
CA LYS A 184 25.33 10.19 14.95
C LYS A 184 24.30 9.09 15.28
N LEU A 185 23.49 8.67 14.32
CA LEU A 185 22.48 7.65 14.50
C LEU A 185 23.00 6.22 14.23
N ALA A 186 24.23 6.09 13.68
CA ALA A 186 24.74 4.82 13.18
C ALA A 186 24.79 3.72 14.26
N ASP A 187 25.22 4.09 15.47
CA ASP A 187 25.44 3.15 16.58
C ASP A 187 24.20 3.00 17.50
N LEU A 188 23.14 3.76 17.24
CA LEU A 188 21.91 3.69 18.03
C LEU A 188 21.13 2.40 17.75
N PRO A 189 20.39 1.88 18.73
CA PRO A 189 19.48 0.75 18.51
C PRO A 189 18.44 1.01 17.39
N LYS A 190 18.19 0.00 16.56
CA LYS A 190 17.22 -0.01 15.46
C LYS A 190 16.09 -0.94 15.79
N ILE A 191 14.89 -0.37 15.95
CA ILE A 191 13.67 -1.08 16.32
C ILE A 191 12.70 -1.00 15.15
N TYR A 192 12.18 -2.14 14.72
CA TYR A 192 11.18 -2.20 13.65
C TYR A 192 9.84 -2.64 14.24
N GLY A 193 8.80 -1.86 13.99
CA GLY A 193 7.47 -2.16 14.52
C GLY A 193 6.37 -1.93 13.50
N GLY A 194 5.39 -2.82 13.50
CA GLY A 194 4.23 -2.71 12.63
C GLY A 194 3.09 -3.62 13.03
N GLY A 195 1.91 -3.33 12.50
CA GLY A 195 0.73 -4.16 12.65
C GLY A 195 0.40 -4.91 11.36
N SER A 196 -0.25 -6.08 11.48
CA SER A 196 -0.67 -6.88 10.32
C SER A 196 0.51 -7.20 9.40
N TYR A 197 0.43 -6.86 8.11
CA TYR A 197 1.53 -7.02 7.16
C TYR A 197 2.81 -6.27 7.58
N GLY A 198 2.70 -5.13 8.27
CA GLY A 198 3.83 -4.40 8.82
C GLY A 198 4.58 -5.17 9.91
N GLY A 199 3.86 -5.96 10.74
CA GLY A 199 4.45 -6.89 11.70
C GLY A 199 5.23 -7.99 10.99
N TYR A 200 4.65 -8.62 9.98
CA TYR A 200 5.35 -9.60 9.12
C TYR A 200 6.64 -9.01 8.53
N LEU A 201 6.59 -7.80 7.95
CA LEU A 201 7.79 -7.15 7.41
C LEU A 201 8.86 -6.88 8.48
N SER A 202 8.47 -6.48 9.68
CA SER A 202 9.41 -6.29 10.79
C SER A 202 10.17 -7.58 11.12
N LEU A 203 9.48 -8.71 11.17
CA LEU A 203 10.08 -10.03 11.37
C LEU A 203 10.95 -10.45 10.17
N LEU A 204 10.50 -10.18 8.96
CA LEU A 204 11.27 -10.49 7.75
C LEU A 204 12.57 -9.70 7.67
N ILE A 205 12.56 -8.40 8.02
CA ILE A 205 13.77 -7.56 8.11
C ILE A 205 14.76 -8.17 9.11
N ALA A 206 14.27 -8.56 10.30
CA ALA A 206 15.12 -9.19 11.31
C ALA A 206 15.72 -10.52 10.83
N LYS A 207 14.99 -11.27 10.00
CA LYS A 207 15.47 -12.54 9.44
C LYS A 207 16.54 -12.34 8.36
N ILE A 208 16.36 -11.39 7.45
CA ILE A 208 17.28 -11.19 6.30
C ILE A 208 18.49 -10.32 6.62
N ALA A 209 18.37 -9.44 7.62
CA ALA A 209 19.44 -8.50 7.99
C ALA A 209 19.53 -8.32 9.53
N PRO A 210 19.75 -9.40 10.31
CA PRO A 210 19.74 -9.35 11.77
C PRO A 210 20.72 -8.35 12.37
N TRP A 211 21.80 -8.04 11.68
CA TRP A 211 22.80 -7.04 12.11
C TRP A 211 22.34 -5.58 12.04
N TYR A 212 21.16 -5.33 11.45
CA TYR A 212 20.51 -4.02 11.41
C TYR A 212 19.27 -3.96 12.31
N VAL A 213 19.05 -4.94 13.19
CA VAL A 213 17.84 -5.03 14.01
C VAL A 213 18.20 -5.33 15.45
N ASP A 214 17.93 -4.40 16.33
CA ASP A 214 18.10 -4.59 17.79
C ASP A 214 16.79 -4.98 18.47
N GLY A 215 15.64 -4.73 17.85
CA GLY A 215 14.34 -5.12 18.37
C GLY A 215 13.23 -5.14 17.32
N VAL A 216 12.23 -5.96 17.56
CA VAL A 216 11.00 -6.04 16.76
C VAL A 216 9.79 -5.87 17.66
N ILE A 217 8.84 -5.04 17.23
CA ILE A 217 7.52 -4.89 17.83
C ILE A 217 6.49 -5.38 16.82
N ASP A 218 6.04 -6.61 17.01
CA ASP A 218 5.00 -7.21 16.17
C ASP A 218 3.62 -7.02 16.82
N ASN A 219 2.72 -6.36 16.11
CA ASN A 219 1.32 -6.22 16.50
C ASN A 219 0.42 -6.96 15.52
N SER A 220 0.16 -8.24 15.82
CA SER A 220 -0.71 -9.11 15.01
C SER A 220 -0.23 -9.31 13.56
N GLY A 221 1.08 -9.43 13.36
CA GLY A 221 1.67 -9.81 12.08
C GLY A 221 1.46 -11.28 11.76
N SER A 222 1.55 -11.62 10.49
CA SER A 222 1.51 -13.02 10.06
C SER A 222 2.81 -13.73 10.44
N ALA A 223 2.69 -14.87 11.13
CA ALA A 223 3.86 -15.71 11.48
C ALA A 223 4.44 -16.45 10.26
N VAL A 224 3.68 -16.55 9.19
CA VAL A 224 4.07 -17.17 7.92
C VAL A 224 3.92 -16.16 6.78
N PRO A 225 4.61 -16.34 5.64
CA PRO A 225 4.44 -15.47 4.48
C PRO A 225 2.96 -15.39 4.10
N PRO A 226 2.38 -14.20 3.99
CA PRO A 226 0.99 -14.03 3.55
C PRO A 226 0.91 -14.27 2.04
N LEU A 227 0.80 -15.54 1.64
CA LEU A 227 0.88 -15.96 0.24
C LEU A 227 -0.10 -15.22 -0.67
N ILE A 228 -1.30 -14.92 -0.17
CA ILE A 228 -2.29 -14.14 -0.92
C ILE A 228 -1.76 -12.77 -1.35
N TYR A 229 -0.96 -12.11 -0.49
CA TYR A 229 -0.37 -10.80 -0.81
C TYR A 229 0.90 -10.92 -1.67
N ILE A 230 1.61 -12.04 -1.54
CA ILE A 230 2.85 -12.27 -2.29
C ILE A 230 2.52 -12.72 -3.72
N LEU A 231 1.55 -13.61 -3.87
CA LEU A 231 1.13 -14.15 -5.17
C LEU A 231 0.10 -13.27 -5.87
N GLY A 232 -0.50 -12.31 -5.16
CA GLY A 232 -1.49 -11.40 -5.70
C GLY A 232 -2.89 -11.99 -5.85
N ARG A 233 -3.13 -13.25 -5.44
CA ARG A 233 -4.44 -13.89 -5.49
C ARG A 233 -4.51 -15.15 -4.63
N GLU A 234 -5.71 -15.63 -4.36
CA GLU A 234 -5.92 -16.94 -3.76
C GLU A 234 -5.50 -18.06 -4.73
N MET A 235 -4.93 -19.12 -4.19
CA MET A 235 -4.37 -20.23 -4.98
C MET A 235 -5.42 -20.97 -5.82
N GLU A 236 -6.70 -20.77 -5.58
CA GLU A 236 -7.83 -21.41 -6.27
C GLU A 236 -8.43 -20.56 -7.42
N GLY A 237 -7.72 -19.54 -7.88
CA GLY A 237 -8.13 -18.76 -9.06
C GLY A 237 -8.94 -17.51 -8.76
N GLY A 238 -8.87 -16.98 -7.54
CA GLY A 238 -9.43 -15.67 -7.19
C GLY A 238 -8.73 -14.50 -7.89
N CYS A 239 -9.30 -13.33 -7.74
CA CYS A 239 -8.77 -12.07 -8.25
C CYS A 239 -7.72 -11.48 -7.28
N ASP A 240 -6.87 -10.61 -7.81
CA ASP A 240 -5.83 -9.93 -7.04
C ASP A 240 -6.41 -8.89 -6.06
N TYR A 241 -7.60 -8.43 -6.33
CA TYR A 241 -8.30 -7.38 -5.58
C TYR A 241 -9.80 -7.57 -5.67
N VAL A 242 -10.51 -7.39 -4.56
CA VAL A 242 -11.98 -7.40 -4.51
C VAL A 242 -12.46 -6.10 -3.91
N PHE A 243 -13.26 -5.36 -4.66
CA PHE A 243 -14.02 -4.24 -4.13
C PHE A 243 -15.49 -4.66 -4.01
N ASN A 244 -15.98 -4.66 -2.78
CA ASN A 244 -17.33 -5.12 -2.45
C ASN A 244 -18.11 -3.98 -1.81
N ASP A 245 -19.13 -3.49 -2.51
CA ASP A 245 -20.09 -2.53 -2.00
C ASP A 245 -21.52 -3.09 -2.10
N PRO A 246 -22.54 -2.41 -1.56
CA PRO A 246 -23.92 -2.92 -1.60
C PRO A 246 -24.48 -3.21 -2.99
N ASN A 247 -23.94 -2.63 -4.04
CA ASN A 247 -24.44 -2.72 -5.40
C ASN A 247 -23.53 -3.48 -6.36
N THR A 248 -22.22 -3.52 -6.07
CA THR A 248 -21.22 -4.06 -6.99
C THR A 248 -20.21 -4.95 -6.28
N LEU A 249 -19.77 -5.97 -6.99
CA LEU A 249 -18.61 -6.80 -6.69
C LEU A 249 -17.65 -6.67 -7.85
N ILE A 250 -16.53 -5.99 -7.63
CA ILE A 250 -15.49 -5.74 -8.64
C ILE A 250 -14.28 -6.61 -8.31
N GLU A 251 -13.85 -7.41 -9.27
CA GLU A 251 -12.76 -8.36 -9.17
C GLU A 251 -11.57 -7.97 -10.06
#